data_7f3eaa948de6a6d5d3f36f556452dd5c
#
_entry.id   7f3eaa948de6a6d5d3f36f556452dd5c
#
_cell.length_a   1.000
_cell.length_b   1.000
_cell.length_c   1.000
_cell.angle_alpha   90.00
_cell.angle_beta   90.00
_cell.angle_gamma   90.00
#
_symmetry.space_group_name_H-M   'P 1'
#
loop_
_entity.id
_entity.type
_entity.pdbx_description
1 polymer ?
#
loop_
_entity_poly.entity_id
_entity_poly.type
_entity_poly.pdbx_seq_one_letter_code
_entity_poly.pdbx_strand_id
1 'polypeptide(L)'
;MGFEEASPIQAQAIPVAMEGRDMIGQAQTGTGKTAAFGLPLLQKVDPKVKKLQAIVLLPTRELAIQVAEEMRRFAKFMHGVKVLPIYGGQDIVKQIRSLKDGTQVIVGTPGRVMDHMRRKTVKVDHVLTVVLDEADEMLNMGFLEDMETILSQLPEERQTLMFSATMPQAIAEIARKFQKDPVTVRVIKKELTVPKVTQYYYEVKPKNKVEVMSRLLDMYAPKLSIVFCNTKRQVDDLVQELQGRGYFAEGLHGDLKQVQRDRVMDSFRNGRTDILVATDVAARGIDVGDVEAVFNYDIPQDDEYYVHRIGRTGRAGREGKAFSLVMGKEVYKLRDIQRYCKTKIIPQAIPSLNDITEIKVEKILDQVQEVLNDTDLTKMVNIIEKKLMEEDYTSMDLAAALLKMSMGDESEDIIDSFETARSLDELDSFGRGSSRGRGRERSAYGNRRKGATDRAAVDYVLGEGDEKMARLFINIGKAQRITPGDILGAVAGESGIPGRMVGSIDMYDGYTFVDVPGRYADDVLKAMAHAKIKGKNIHVEKANTNRR
;
A
#
# COMPACT_ATOMS: atom_id res chain seq x y z
N MET A 1 -1.17 -36.05 -0.55
CA MET A 1 -1.40 -34.58 -0.65
C MET A 1 -0.15 -33.75 -0.31
N GLY A 2 0.96 -34.41 0.02
CA GLY A 2 2.26 -33.77 0.24
C GLY A 2 2.42 -33.06 1.59
N PHE A 3 1.55 -33.30 2.56
CA PHE A 3 1.79 -32.86 3.93
C PHE A 3 2.75 -33.85 4.62
N GLU A 4 3.90 -33.35 5.03
CA GLU A 4 4.94 -34.16 5.71
C GLU A 4 4.90 -33.96 7.22
N GLU A 5 4.69 -32.70 7.67
CA GLU A 5 4.61 -32.34 9.09
C GLU A 5 3.38 -31.46 9.37
N ALA A 6 2.78 -31.65 10.54
CA ALA A 6 1.70 -30.79 10.99
C ALA A 6 2.24 -29.44 11.47
N SER A 7 1.66 -28.35 11.00
CA SER A 7 1.98 -27.02 11.54
C SER A 7 1.56 -26.91 13.00
N PRO A 8 2.13 -25.97 13.79
CA PRO A 8 1.79 -25.84 15.22
C PRO A 8 0.30 -25.65 15.51
N ILE A 9 -0.44 -24.94 14.63
CA ILE A 9 -1.89 -24.80 14.78
C ILE A 9 -2.63 -26.11 14.45
N GLN A 10 -2.17 -26.86 13.45
CA GLN A 10 -2.75 -28.14 13.09
C GLN A 10 -2.55 -29.18 14.19
N ALA A 11 -1.33 -29.28 14.73
CA ALA A 11 -0.99 -30.24 15.78
C ALA A 11 -1.84 -30.05 17.04
N GLN A 12 -2.21 -28.80 17.38
CA GLN A 12 -3.01 -28.49 18.57
C GLN A 12 -4.52 -28.48 18.30
N ALA A 13 -4.95 -27.96 17.15
CA ALA A 13 -6.36 -27.75 16.85
C ALA A 13 -7.07 -29.01 16.33
N ILE A 14 -6.39 -29.84 15.50
CA ILE A 14 -7.02 -31.04 14.92
C ILE A 14 -7.51 -32.00 15.99
N PRO A 15 -6.74 -32.39 17.03
CA PRO A 15 -7.23 -33.31 18.07
C PRO A 15 -8.48 -32.77 18.76
N VAL A 16 -8.48 -31.49 19.18
CA VAL A 16 -9.62 -30.86 19.87
C VAL A 16 -10.87 -30.83 18.98
N ALA A 17 -10.69 -30.47 17.70
CA ALA A 17 -11.78 -30.45 16.73
C ALA A 17 -12.34 -31.86 16.45
N MET A 18 -11.49 -32.89 16.45
CA MET A 18 -11.90 -34.29 16.28
C MET A 18 -12.72 -34.81 17.49
N GLU A 19 -12.39 -34.37 18.69
CA GLU A 19 -13.16 -34.69 19.92
C GLU A 19 -14.58 -34.07 19.90
N GLY A 20 -14.88 -33.18 18.97
CA GLY A 20 -16.18 -32.50 18.89
C GLY A 20 -16.33 -31.30 19.79
N ARG A 21 -15.28 -30.87 20.48
CA ARG A 21 -15.27 -29.70 21.35
C ARG A 21 -15.29 -28.40 20.58
N ASP A 22 -15.91 -27.39 21.16
CA ASP A 22 -15.80 -26.03 20.67
C ASP A 22 -14.38 -25.49 20.86
N MET A 23 -13.91 -24.64 19.96
CA MET A 23 -12.55 -24.18 20.00
C MET A 23 -12.39 -22.73 19.50
N ILE A 24 -11.46 -22.02 20.14
CA ILE A 24 -10.94 -20.74 19.69
C ILE A 24 -9.48 -20.93 19.28
N GLY A 25 -9.20 -20.84 17.97
CA GLY A 25 -7.87 -20.92 17.40
C GLY A 25 -7.30 -19.53 17.15
N GLN A 26 -6.35 -19.07 17.98
CA GLN A 26 -5.62 -17.83 17.69
C GLN A 26 -4.37 -18.11 16.88
N ALA A 27 -4.41 -17.79 15.59
CA ALA A 27 -3.29 -17.95 14.67
C ALA A 27 -3.37 -17.00 13.47
N GLN A 28 -2.24 -16.54 12.98
CA GLN A 28 -2.16 -15.67 11.81
C GLN A 28 -2.55 -16.39 10.52
N THR A 29 -2.78 -15.62 9.43
CA THR A 29 -2.97 -16.16 8.08
C THR A 29 -1.71 -16.90 7.61
N GLY A 30 -1.88 -17.94 6.77
CA GLY A 30 -0.75 -18.71 6.24
C GLY A 30 -0.14 -19.74 7.21
N THR A 31 -0.72 -19.95 8.39
CA THR A 31 -0.25 -20.96 9.36
C THR A 31 -0.83 -22.36 9.12
N GLY A 32 -1.69 -22.53 8.12
CA GLY A 32 -2.35 -23.81 7.81
C GLY A 32 -3.69 -24.02 8.52
N LYS A 33 -4.40 -22.93 8.92
CA LYS A 33 -5.71 -22.98 9.57
C LYS A 33 -6.75 -23.77 8.78
N THR A 34 -6.77 -23.64 7.44
CA THR A 34 -7.74 -24.34 6.58
C THR A 34 -7.70 -25.86 6.79
N ALA A 35 -6.51 -26.44 6.88
CA ALA A 35 -6.39 -27.88 7.18
C ALA A 35 -6.73 -28.19 8.63
N ALA A 36 -6.44 -27.27 9.57
CA ALA A 36 -6.73 -27.46 11.00
C ALA A 36 -8.24 -27.61 11.29
N PHE A 37 -9.10 -26.90 10.57
CA PHE A 37 -10.55 -27.09 10.70
C PHE A 37 -11.17 -27.96 9.60
N GLY A 38 -10.65 -27.89 8.37
CA GLY A 38 -11.23 -28.54 7.21
C GLY A 38 -11.14 -30.05 7.27
N LEU A 39 -10.02 -30.62 7.74
CA LEU A 39 -9.86 -32.07 7.88
C LEU A 39 -10.82 -32.67 8.90
N PRO A 40 -10.89 -32.16 10.17
CA PRO A 40 -11.86 -32.65 11.16
C PRO A 40 -13.32 -32.46 10.73
N LEU A 41 -13.64 -31.32 10.10
CA LEU A 41 -14.97 -31.03 9.60
C LEU A 41 -15.39 -32.05 8.55
N LEU A 42 -14.55 -32.30 7.54
CA LEU A 42 -14.84 -33.24 6.47
C LEU A 42 -14.99 -34.68 6.99
N GLN A 43 -14.22 -35.08 8.00
CA GLN A 43 -14.30 -36.41 8.58
C GLN A 43 -15.65 -36.68 9.29
N LYS A 44 -16.32 -35.62 9.77
CA LYS A 44 -17.66 -35.70 10.39
C LYS A 44 -18.80 -35.69 9.38
N VAL A 45 -18.55 -35.32 8.14
CA VAL A 45 -19.56 -35.24 7.08
C VAL A 45 -19.93 -36.64 6.60
N ASP A 46 -21.22 -36.99 6.71
CA ASP A 46 -21.76 -38.22 6.09
C ASP A 46 -22.16 -37.96 4.63
N PRO A 47 -21.46 -38.55 3.65
CA PRO A 47 -21.75 -38.36 2.22
C PRO A 47 -23.09 -38.92 1.79
N LYS A 48 -23.71 -39.84 2.57
CA LYS A 48 -25.02 -40.41 2.29
C LYS A 48 -26.15 -39.44 2.61
N VAL A 49 -25.93 -38.52 3.54
CA VAL A 49 -26.91 -37.53 3.94
C VAL A 49 -26.81 -36.31 3.01
N LYS A 50 -27.72 -36.21 2.05
CA LYS A 50 -27.79 -35.09 1.08
C LYS A 50 -28.40 -33.82 1.70
N LYS A 51 -27.91 -33.40 2.86
CA LYS A 51 -28.33 -32.18 3.57
C LYS A 51 -27.09 -31.40 4.00
N LEU A 52 -27.29 -30.11 4.25
CA LEU A 52 -26.21 -29.26 4.76
C LEU A 52 -25.81 -29.69 6.15
N GLN A 53 -24.54 -30.02 6.36
CA GLN A 53 -23.96 -30.52 7.60
C GLN A 53 -22.90 -29.57 8.19
N ALA A 54 -22.30 -28.73 7.36
CA ALA A 54 -21.30 -27.79 7.82
C ALA A 54 -21.33 -26.44 7.09
N ILE A 55 -21.03 -25.39 7.84
CA ILE A 55 -20.91 -24.01 7.35
C ILE A 55 -19.54 -23.46 7.71
N VAL A 56 -18.84 -22.86 6.76
CA VAL A 56 -17.61 -22.09 6.97
C VAL A 56 -17.89 -20.65 6.56
N LEU A 57 -17.76 -19.71 7.49
CA LEU A 57 -17.91 -18.27 7.24
C LEU A 57 -16.55 -17.60 7.11
N LEU A 58 -16.41 -16.75 6.10
CA LEU A 58 -15.19 -16.04 5.72
C LEU A 58 -15.50 -14.60 5.33
N PRO A 59 -14.58 -13.64 5.56
CA PRO A 59 -14.84 -12.22 5.32
C PRO A 59 -15.00 -11.87 3.85
N THR A 60 -14.27 -12.54 2.96
CA THR A 60 -14.20 -12.18 1.53
C THR A 60 -14.58 -13.34 0.60
N ARG A 61 -14.99 -12.97 -0.60
CA ARG A 61 -15.37 -13.92 -1.67
C ARG A 61 -14.19 -14.75 -2.12
N GLU A 62 -13.05 -14.09 -2.25
CA GLU A 62 -11.80 -14.68 -2.69
C GLU A 62 -11.36 -15.79 -1.74
N LEU A 63 -11.40 -15.51 -0.43
CA LEU A 63 -11.13 -16.52 0.61
C LEU A 63 -12.16 -17.65 0.58
N ALA A 64 -13.45 -17.34 0.39
CA ALA A 64 -14.47 -18.39 0.33
C ALA A 64 -14.26 -19.33 -0.85
N ILE A 65 -13.83 -18.83 -2.01
CA ILE A 65 -13.47 -19.63 -3.18
C ILE A 65 -12.24 -20.48 -2.88
N GLN A 66 -11.17 -19.86 -2.38
CA GLN A 66 -9.91 -20.53 -2.05
C GLN A 66 -10.11 -21.67 -1.04
N VAL A 67 -10.78 -21.38 0.09
CA VAL A 67 -11.05 -22.38 1.13
C VAL A 67 -11.95 -23.50 0.61
N ALA A 68 -12.96 -23.19 -0.24
CA ALA A 68 -13.79 -24.21 -0.86
C ALA A 68 -12.98 -25.11 -1.79
N GLU A 69 -12.03 -24.57 -2.55
CA GLU A 69 -11.14 -25.35 -3.42
C GLU A 69 -10.18 -26.23 -2.61
N GLU A 70 -9.59 -25.69 -1.54
CA GLU A 70 -8.77 -26.49 -0.61
C GLU A 70 -9.58 -27.62 0.02
N MET A 71 -10.78 -27.35 0.51
CA MET A 71 -11.64 -28.38 1.08
C MET A 71 -12.05 -29.44 0.04
N ARG A 72 -12.28 -29.06 -1.21
CA ARG A 72 -12.49 -30.03 -2.32
C ARG A 72 -11.27 -30.90 -2.56
N ARG A 73 -10.04 -30.33 -2.47
CA ARG A 73 -8.81 -31.10 -2.55
C ARG A 73 -8.69 -32.09 -1.39
N PHE A 74 -9.04 -31.69 -0.17
CA PHE A 74 -9.07 -32.58 0.99
C PHE A 74 -10.11 -33.70 0.82
N ALA A 75 -11.28 -33.37 0.26
CA ALA A 75 -12.36 -34.32 0.01
C ALA A 75 -12.18 -35.14 -1.30
N LYS A 76 -11.05 -35.03 -2.00
CA LYS A 76 -10.83 -35.67 -3.32
C LYS A 76 -11.17 -37.16 -3.36
N PHE A 77 -10.92 -37.89 -2.28
CA PHE A 77 -11.19 -39.33 -2.18
C PHE A 77 -12.45 -39.65 -1.35
N MET A 78 -13.22 -38.65 -0.96
CA MET A 78 -14.48 -38.78 -0.22
C MET A 78 -15.65 -38.72 -1.23
N HIS A 79 -16.03 -39.89 -1.78
CA HIS A 79 -17.10 -39.96 -2.77
C HIS A 79 -18.44 -39.48 -2.21
N GLY A 80 -19.06 -38.52 -2.91
CA GLY A 80 -20.39 -38.00 -2.56
C GLY A 80 -20.39 -36.72 -1.71
N VAL A 81 -19.26 -36.28 -1.19
CA VAL A 81 -19.14 -34.99 -0.48
C VAL A 81 -19.08 -33.83 -1.48
N LYS A 82 -19.98 -32.87 -1.30
CA LYS A 82 -20.04 -31.64 -2.12
C LYS A 82 -19.75 -30.43 -1.25
N VAL A 83 -18.71 -29.66 -1.64
CA VAL A 83 -18.35 -28.37 -1.04
C VAL A 83 -18.74 -27.25 -1.99
N LEU A 84 -19.59 -26.33 -1.56
CA LEU A 84 -20.12 -25.25 -2.38
C LEU A 84 -19.68 -23.88 -1.84
N PRO A 85 -18.98 -23.06 -2.64
CA PRO A 85 -18.73 -21.66 -2.28
C PRO A 85 -20.00 -20.83 -2.48
N ILE A 86 -20.36 -20.01 -1.46
CA ILE A 86 -21.53 -19.12 -1.46
C ILE A 86 -21.08 -17.68 -1.15
N TYR A 87 -21.12 -16.82 -2.17
CA TYR A 87 -20.66 -15.42 -2.05
C TYR A 87 -21.47 -14.49 -2.94
N GLY A 88 -21.43 -13.19 -2.63
CA GLY A 88 -22.12 -12.17 -3.42
C GLY A 88 -21.46 -11.92 -4.77
N GLY A 89 -22.24 -11.39 -5.75
CA GLY A 89 -21.75 -11.06 -7.10
C GLY A 89 -21.86 -12.22 -8.12
N GLN A 90 -22.04 -13.47 -7.65
CA GLN A 90 -22.39 -14.60 -8.52
C GLN A 90 -23.91 -14.69 -8.66
N ASP A 91 -24.38 -15.24 -9.79
CA ASP A 91 -25.78 -15.55 -9.99
C ASP A 91 -26.32 -16.49 -8.91
N ILE A 92 -27.31 -16.01 -8.16
CA ILE A 92 -27.90 -16.75 -7.04
C ILE A 92 -28.62 -18.02 -7.53
N VAL A 93 -29.16 -18.05 -8.74
CA VAL A 93 -29.87 -19.22 -9.29
C VAL A 93 -28.92 -20.42 -9.44
N LYS A 94 -27.66 -20.18 -9.82
CA LYS A 94 -26.64 -21.24 -9.89
C LYS A 94 -26.37 -21.83 -8.50
N GLN A 95 -26.25 -20.96 -7.48
CA GLN A 95 -26.04 -21.41 -6.09
C GLN A 95 -27.25 -22.22 -5.58
N ILE A 96 -28.47 -21.75 -5.86
CA ILE A 96 -29.71 -22.46 -5.47
C ILE A 96 -29.80 -23.85 -6.11
N ARG A 97 -29.43 -24.00 -7.39
CA ARG A 97 -29.40 -25.32 -8.06
C ARG A 97 -28.43 -26.26 -7.37
N SER A 98 -27.20 -25.81 -7.13
CA SER A 98 -26.18 -26.60 -6.43
C SER A 98 -26.58 -27.01 -5.01
N LEU A 99 -27.28 -26.14 -4.28
CA LEU A 99 -27.84 -26.46 -2.96
C LEU A 99 -28.90 -27.55 -3.04
N LYS A 100 -29.81 -27.49 -4.03
CA LYS A 100 -30.85 -28.53 -4.25
C LYS A 100 -30.28 -29.88 -4.65
N ASP A 101 -29.12 -29.90 -5.27
CA ASP A 101 -28.42 -31.14 -5.66
C ASP A 101 -27.75 -31.86 -4.49
N GLY A 102 -27.98 -31.40 -3.25
CA GLY A 102 -27.52 -32.04 -2.02
C GLY A 102 -26.09 -31.70 -1.64
N THR A 103 -25.86 -30.44 -1.31
CA THR A 103 -24.56 -29.93 -0.78
C THR A 103 -24.47 -30.21 0.73
N GLN A 104 -23.35 -30.78 1.18
CA GLN A 104 -23.09 -31.05 2.61
C GLN A 104 -22.33 -29.93 3.28
N VAL A 105 -21.44 -29.24 2.57
CA VAL A 105 -20.61 -28.17 3.13
C VAL A 105 -20.77 -26.90 2.30
N ILE A 106 -21.10 -25.80 2.96
CA ILE A 106 -21.02 -24.47 2.34
C ILE A 106 -19.84 -23.69 2.92
N VAL A 107 -19.16 -22.95 2.05
CA VAL A 107 -18.09 -22.04 2.42
C VAL A 107 -18.49 -20.67 1.89
N GLY A 108 -18.76 -19.69 2.77
CA GLY A 108 -19.38 -18.48 2.26
C GLY A 108 -19.12 -17.21 3.05
N THR A 109 -19.49 -16.08 2.44
CA THR A 109 -19.50 -14.78 3.12
C THR A 109 -20.81 -14.57 3.87
N PRO A 110 -20.80 -13.95 5.07
CA PRO A 110 -21.97 -13.82 5.93
C PRO A 110 -23.22 -13.27 5.20
N GLY A 111 -23.12 -12.13 4.55
CA GLY A 111 -24.26 -11.49 3.88
C GLY A 111 -24.94 -12.36 2.80
N ARG A 112 -24.19 -13.19 2.04
CA ARG A 112 -24.79 -14.09 1.04
C ARG A 112 -25.40 -15.34 1.68
N VAL A 113 -24.81 -15.85 2.75
CA VAL A 113 -25.37 -16.94 3.53
C VAL A 113 -26.70 -16.49 4.13
N MET A 114 -26.76 -15.29 4.71
CA MET A 114 -27.98 -14.64 5.19
C MET A 114 -29.06 -14.49 4.12
N ASP A 115 -28.70 -14.08 2.88
CA ASP A 115 -29.65 -13.97 1.77
C ASP A 115 -30.29 -15.35 1.43
N HIS A 116 -29.49 -16.41 1.41
CA HIS A 116 -29.98 -17.76 1.22
C HIS A 116 -30.87 -18.26 2.39
N MET A 117 -30.55 -17.92 3.63
CA MET A 117 -31.35 -18.26 4.82
C MET A 117 -32.70 -17.53 4.76
N ARG A 118 -32.70 -16.20 4.50
CA ARG A 118 -33.94 -15.41 4.32
C ARG A 118 -34.84 -15.97 3.21
N ARG A 119 -34.26 -16.44 2.12
CA ARG A 119 -34.98 -17.07 0.99
C ARG A 119 -35.36 -18.52 1.27
N LYS A 120 -34.98 -19.07 2.40
CA LYS A 120 -35.19 -20.50 2.77
C LYS A 120 -34.62 -21.48 1.73
N THR A 121 -33.58 -21.08 0.99
CA THR A 121 -32.89 -21.91 0.02
C THR A 121 -31.75 -22.72 0.64
N VAL A 122 -31.29 -22.33 1.83
CA VAL A 122 -30.40 -23.08 2.73
C VAL A 122 -31.25 -23.53 3.92
N LYS A 123 -31.25 -24.83 4.23
CA LYS A 123 -31.85 -25.43 5.42
C LYS A 123 -30.73 -25.79 6.38
N VAL A 124 -30.77 -25.23 7.57
CA VAL A 124 -29.69 -25.34 8.56
C VAL A 124 -29.93 -26.40 9.64
N ASP A 125 -31.09 -27.09 9.62
CA ASP A 125 -31.56 -28.02 10.67
C ASP A 125 -30.61 -29.20 10.91
N HIS A 126 -29.70 -29.49 9.97
CA HIS A 126 -28.76 -30.61 10.06
C HIS A 126 -27.29 -30.14 10.16
N VAL A 127 -27.05 -28.86 10.44
CA VAL A 127 -25.68 -28.35 10.61
C VAL A 127 -25.09 -28.87 11.93
N LEU A 128 -24.03 -29.65 11.79
CA LEU A 128 -23.28 -30.25 12.91
C LEU A 128 -22.05 -29.42 13.28
N THR A 129 -21.48 -28.69 12.33
CA THR A 129 -20.27 -27.89 12.56
C THR A 129 -20.38 -26.54 11.86
N VAL A 130 -20.04 -25.49 12.59
CA VAL A 130 -19.84 -24.15 12.03
C VAL A 130 -18.42 -23.67 12.31
N VAL A 131 -17.80 -23.07 11.30
CA VAL A 131 -16.47 -22.47 11.39
C VAL A 131 -16.58 -20.99 11.07
N LEU A 132 -15.99 -20.16 11.92
CA LEU A 132 -15.77 -18.74 11.69
C LEU A 132 -14.25 -18.57 11.47
N ASP A 133 -13.81 -18.31 10.25
CA ASP A 133 -12.39 -18.05 9.99
C ASP A 133 -12.17 -16.58 9.64
N GLU A 134 -11.07 -16.03 10.14
CA GLU A 134 -10.80 -14.59 10.14
C GLU A 134 -11.96 -13.78 10.77
N ALA A 135 -12.37 -14.19 11.98
CA ALA A 135 -13.53 -13.59 12.66
C ALA A 135 -13.32 -12.09 12.97
N ASP A 136 -12.12 -11.68 13.35
CA ASP A 136 -11.72 -10.29 13.53
C ASP A 136 -11.89 -9.47 12.24
N GLU A 137 -11.54 -10.04 11.10
CA GLU A 137 -11.71 -9.41 9.80
C GLU A 137 -13.19 -9.28 9.42
N MET A 138 -14.01 -10.29 9.72
CA MET A 138 -15.46 -10.18 9.53
C MET A 138 -16.05 -9.05 10.40
N LEU A 139 -15.55 -8.86 11.62
CA LEU A 139 -15.92 -7.74 12.48
C LEU A 139 -15.53 -6.40 11.86
N ASN A 140 -14.28 -6.26 11.39
CA ASN A 140 -13.77 -5.03 10.76
C ASN A 140 -14.55 -4.66 9.48
N MET A 141 -15.16 -5.65 8.82
CA MET A 141 -16.01 -5.45 7.64
C MET A 141 -17.50 -5.22 7.99
N GLY A 142 -17.85 -5.16 9.27
CA GLY A 142 -19.21 -4.87 9.73
C GLY A 142 -20.16 -6.07 9.71
N PHE A 143 -19.65 -7.31 9.62
CA PHE A 143 -20.48 -8.52 9.59
C PHE A 143 -20.85 -9.06 10.98
N LEU A 144 -20.70 -8.26 12.04
CA LEU A 144 -21.01 -8.68 13.42
C LEU A 144 -22.46 -9.20 13.54
N GLU A 145 -23.43 -8.39 13.12
CA GLU A 145 -24.86 -8.72 13.19
C GLU A 145 -25.21 -9.92 12.30
N ASP A 146 -24.60 -10.02 11.11
CA ASP A 146 -24.80 -11.16 10.22
C ASP A 146 -24.30 -12.47 10.85
N MET A 147 -23.10 -12.44 11.45
CA MET A 147 -22.55 -13.60 12.18
C MET A 147 -23.45 -14.04 13.32
N GLU A 148 -23.88 -13.11 14.19
CA GLU A 148 -24.80 -13.41 15.29
C GLU A 148 -26.13 -13.98 14.80
N THR A 149 -26.69 -13.40 13.73
CA THR A 149 -27.96 -13.86 13.17
C THR A 149 -27.85 -15.26 12.58
N ILE A 150 -26.76 -15.56 11.86
CA ILE A 150 -26.52 -16.91 11.34
C ILE A 150 -26.38 -17.90 12.50
N LEU A 151 -25.53 -17.62 13.47
CA LEU A 151 -25.27 -18.51 14.60
C LEU A 151 -26.53 -18.79 15.44
N SER A 152 -27.41 -17.79 15.60
CA SER A 152 -28.65 -17.94 16.35
C SER A 152 -29.70 -18.84 15.68
N GLN A 153 -29.62 -19.02 14.37
CA GLN A 153 -30.52 -19.86 13.58
C GLN A 153 -30.03 -21.30 13.39
N LEU A 154 -28.80 -21.61 13.80
CA LEU A 154 -28.24 -22.95 13.75
C LEU A 154 -28.71 -23.78 14.93
N PRO A 155 -28.71 -25.14 14.81
CA PRO A 155 -29.03 -26.02 15.93
C PRO A 155 -28.17 -25.74 17.18
N GLU A 156 -28.74 -25.90 18.36
CA GLU A 156 -28.00 -25.76 19.63
C GLU A 156 -26.92 -26.83 19.80
N GLU A 157 -27.22 -28.05 19.35
CA GLU A 157 -26.29 -29.18 19.35
C GLU A 157 -25.43 -29.11 18.11
N ARG A 158 -24.36 -28.34 18.16
CA ARG A 158 -23.36 -28.21 17.11
C ARG A 158 -21.99 -27.99 17.69
N GLN A 159 -20.98 -28.21 16.89
CA GLN A 159 -19.61 -27.76 17.16
C GLN A 159 -19.37 -26.38 16.51
N THR A 160 -18.82 -25.45 17.29
CA THR A 160 -18.46 -24.11 16.81
C THR A 160 -16.94 -23.92 16.90
N LEU A 161 -16.27 -23.78 15.75
CA LEU A 161 -14.83 -23.52 15.65
C LEU A 161 -14.62 -22.07 15.23
N MET A 162 -13.89 -21.30 16.02
CA MET A 162 -13.58 -19.91 15.72
C MET A 162 -12.07 -19.73 15.52
N PHE A 163 -11.68 -19.16 14.38
CA PHE A 163 -10.30 -18.81 14.10
C PHE A 163 -10.19 -17.30 13.89
N SER A 164 -9.22 -16.69 14.57
CA SER A 164 -8.97 -15.26 14.51
C SER A 164 -7.49 -14.98 14.80
N ALA A 165 -6.94 -13.92 14.22
CA ALA A 165 -5.61 -13.47 14.57
C ALA A 165 -5.63 -12.69 15.88
N THR A 166 -6.65 -11.86 16.07
CA THR A 166 -6.89 -11.02 17.25
C THR A 166 -8.21 -11.41 17.97
N MET A 167 -8.36 -10.99 19.21
CA MET A 167 -9.58 -11.23 20.00
C MET A 167 -10.14 -9.92 20.54
N PRO A 168 -10.71 -9.05 19.69
CA PRO A 168 -11.45 -7.89 20.13
C PRO A 168 -12.63 -8.29 21.05
N GLN A 169 -13.07 -7.36 21.89
CA GLN A 169 -14.14 -7.63 22.84
C GLN A 169 -15.40 -8.20 22.18
N ALA A 170 -15.81 -7.65 21.03
CA ALA A 170 -16.99 -8.13 20.29
C ALA A 170 -16.86 -9.60 19.86
N ILE A 171 -15.68 -10.03 19.40
CA ILE A 171 -15.43 -11.44 19.03
C ILE A 171 -15.43 -12.34 20.26
N ALA A 172 -14.85 -11.87 21.37
CA ALA A 172 -14.91 -12.61 22.64
C ALA A 172 -16.36 -12.75 23.17
N GLU A 173 -17.23 -11.77 22.90
CA GLU A 173 -18.66 -11.83 23.23
C GLU A 173 -19.40 -12.85 22.36
N ILE A 174 -19.15 -12.90 21.05
CA ILE A 174 -19.68 -13.96 20.17
C ILE A 174 -19.25 -15.34 20.68
N ALA A 175 -17.97 -15.52 21.01
CA ALA A 175 -17.46 -16.78 21.52
C ALA A 175 -18.21 -17.19 22.81
N ARG A 176 -18.37 -16.29 23.79
CA ARG A 176 -19.10 -16.55 25.02
C ARG A 176 -20.58 -16.88 24.80
N LYS A 177 -21.22 -16.28 23.81
CA LYS A 177 -22.64 -16.44 23.50
C LYS A 177 -22.96 -17.75 22.77
N PHE A 178 -22.09 -18.17 21.85
CA PHE A 178 -22.36 -19.22 20.89
C PHE A 178 -21.47 -20.45 20.96
N GLN A 179 -20.50 -20.49 21.90
CA GLN A 179 -19.65 -21.65 22.14
C GLN A 179 -19.87 -22.21 23.53
N LYS A 180 -19.75 -23.53 23.64
CA LYS A 180 -19.90 -24.29 24.92
C LYS A 180 -18.53 -24.73 25.41
N ASP A 181 -18.02 -24.15 26.49
CA ASP A 181 -16.71 -24.43 27.10
C ASP A 181 -15.56 -24.58 26.06
N PRO A 182 -15.27 -23.53 25.29
CA PRO A 182 -14.34 -23.63 24.16
C PRO A 182 -12.89 -23.82 24.63
N VAL A 183 -12.18 -24.74 23.99
CA VAL A 183 -10.74 -24.88 24.16
C VAL A 183 -10.02 -23.75 23.41
N THR A 184 -9.20 -22.99 24.11
CA THR A 184 -8.39 -21.95 23.46
C THR A 184 -7.04 -22.51 23.04
N VAL A 185 -6.81 -22.61 21.73
CA VAL A 185 -5.53 -22.96 21.11
C VAL A 185 -4.85 -21.67 20.65
N ARG A 186 -3.70 -21.35 21.25
CA ARG A 186 -2.93 -20.15 20.90
C ARG A 186 -1.60 -20.55 20.30
N VAL A 187 -1.45 -20.31 19.03
CA VAL A 187 -0.15 -20.38 18.37
C VAL A 187 0.41 -18.97 18.29
N ILE A 188 0.94 -18.54 19.44
CA ILE A 188 1.71 -17.29 19.50
C ILE A 188 3.08 -17.64 18.94
N LYS A 189 3.38 -17.26 17.71
CA LYS A 189 4.77 -17.11 17.34
C LYS A 189 5.34 -16.04 18.26
N LYS A 190 6.39 -16.35 19.01
CA LYS A 190 7.09 -15.44 19.96
C LYS A 190 7.56 -14.13 19.29
N GLU A 191 7.58 -14.11 18.00
CA GLU A 191 7.82 -12.96 17.14
C GLU A 191 6.66 -12.90 16.15
N LEU A 192 6.12 -11.70 15.90
CA LEU A 192 5.42 -11.39 14.66
C LEU A 192 6.45 -11.65 13.56
N THR A 193 6.66 -12.93 13.19
CA THR A 193 7.54 -13.24 12.08
C THR A 193 6.84 -12.73 10.85
N VAL A 194 7.05 -11.44 10.62
CA VAL A 194 6.99 -10.90 9.28
C VAL A 194 7.86 -11.88 8.49
N PRO A 195 7.37 -12.47 7.40
CA PRO A 195 8.19 -13.30 6.53
C PRO A 195 9.54 -12.61 6.32
N LYS A 196 10.55 -13.27 5.77
CA LYS A 196 11.84 -12.67 5.41
C LYS A 196 11.62 -11.48 4.45
N VAL A 197 10.95 -10.43 4.94
CA VAL A 197 10.61 -9.21 4.20
C VAL A 197 11.50 -8.09 4.69
N THR A 198 12.37 -7.64 3.82
CA THR A 198 13.14 -6.43 4.07
C THR A 198 12.25 -5.22 3.83
N GLN A 199 12.18 -4.33 4.83
CA GLN A 199 11.25 -3.21 4.83
C GLN A 199 12.01 -1.89 4.71
N TYR A 200 11.62 -1.08 3.73
CA TYR A 200 12.19 0.22 3.45
C TYR A 200 11.14 1.32 3.53
N TYR A 201 11.55 2.54 3.84
CA TYR A 201 10.67 3.69 3.68
C TYR A 201 11.41 4.89 3.08
N TYR A 202 10.63 5.72 2.41
CA TYR A 202 11.06 6.93 1.71
C TYR A 202 10.20 8.10 2.18
N GLU A 203 10.83 9.19 2.64
CA GLU A 203 10.10 10.43 2.90
C GLU A 203 9.87 11.16 1.58
N VAL A 204 8.60 11.39 1.24
CA VAL A 204 8.22 11.94 -0.06
C VAL A 204 7.34 13.17 0.08
N LYS A 205 7.47 14.13 -0.85
CA LYS A 205 6.51 15.22 -0.98
C LYS A 205 5.27 14.71 -1.75
N PRO A 206 4.03 15.17 -1.44
CA PRO A 206 2.81 14.69 -2.11
C PRO A 206 2.88 14.73 -3.64
N LYS A 207 3.42 15.82 -4.21
CA LYS A 207 3.57 16.02 -5.66
C LYS A 207 4.51 15.02 -6.34
N ASN A 208 5.45 14.42 -5.59
CA ASN A 208 6.49 13.54 -6.11
C ASN A 208 6.18 12.05 -5.89
N LYS A 209 5.05 11.73 -5.26
CA LYS A 209 4.76 10.37 -4.79
C LYS A 209 4.71 9.33 -5.92
N VAL A 210 4.08 9.67 -7.03
CA VAL A 210 4.01 8.79 -8.22
C VAL A 210 5.37 8.66 -8.88
N GLU A 211 6.11 9.77 -8.97
CA GLU A 211 7.46 9.76 -9.53
C GLU A 211 8.41 8.86 -8.75
N VAL A 212 8.41 8.99 -7.41
CA VAL A 212 9.21 8.10 -6.54
C VAL A 212 8.77 6.65 -6.70
N MET A 213 7.45 6.39 -6.78
CA MET A 213 6.93 5.04 -7.03
C MET A 213 7.45 4.46 -8.35
N SER A 214 7.43 5.25 -9.44
CA SER A 214 7.96 4.83 -10.74
C SER A 214 9.46 4.52 -10.66
N ARG A 215 10.24 5.37 -9.99
CA ARG A 215 11.67 5.15 -9.79
C ARG A 215 11.97 3.86 -9.03
N LEU A 216 11.18 3.55 -8.01
CA LEU A 216 11.34 2.31 -7.26
C LEU A 216 10.96 1.09 -8.09
N LEU A 217 9.92 1.19 -8.92
CA LEU A 217 9.55 0.13 -9.87
C LEU A 217 10.67 -0.12 -10.89
N ASP A 218 11.25 0.93 -11.44
CA ASP A 218 12.36 0.82 -12.40
C ASP A 218 13.63 0.25 -11.75
N MET A 219 13.96 0.73 -10.55
CA MET A 219 15.16 0.31 -9.81
C MET A 219 15.11 -1.17 -9.41
N TYR A 220 14.00 -1.59 -8.80
CA TYR A 220 13.87 -2.94 -8.28
C TYR A 220 13.29 -3.94 -9.28
N ALA A 221 12.57 -3.47 -10.30
CA ALA A 221 11.93 -4.21 -11.38
C ALA A 221 11.30 -5.55 -10.92
N PRO A 222 10.39 -5.52 -9.93
CA PRO A 222 9.77 -6.74 -9.42
C PRO A 222 8.89 -7.36 -10.51
N LYS A 223 8.96 -8.68 -10.70
CA LYS A 223 8.11 -9.41 -11.66
C LYS A 223 6.63 -9.25 -11.34
N LEU A 224 6.29 -9.36 -10.05
CA LEU A 224 4.92 -9.12 -9.57
C LEU A 224 4.98 -8.24 -8.32
N SER A 225 4.16 -7.20 -8.29
CA SER A 225 4.04 -6.30 -7.15
C SER A 225 2.60 -5.94 -6.80
N ILE A 226 2.36 -5.69 -5.51
CA ILE A 226 1.08 -5.16 -5.04
C ILE A 226 1.32 -3.77 -4.44
N VAL A 227 0.49 -2.81 -4.88
CA VAL A 227 0.51 -1.43 -4.41
C VAL A 227 -0.75 -1.17 -3.60
N PHE A 228 -0.60 -0.74 -2.36
CA PHE A 228 -1.72 -0.45 -1.46
C PHE A 228 -2.03 1.04 -1.39
N CYS A 229 -3.29 1.39 -1.70
CA CYS A 229 -3.88 2.71 -1.53
C CYS A 229 -5.00 2.68 -0.50
N ASN A 230 -5.19 3.77 0.25
CA ASN A 230 -6.23 3.84 1.27
C ASN A 230 -7.64 4.04 0.69
N THR A 231 -7.78 4.59 -0.53
CA THR A 231 -9.07 4.85 -1.15
C THR A 231 -9.18 4.29 -2.57
N LYS A 232 -10.41 3.93 -2.97
CA LYS A 232 -10.70 3.43 -4.31
C LYS A 232 -10.36 4.44 -5.41
N ARG A 233 -10.60 5.74 -5.16
CA ARG A 233 -10.26 6.80 -6.10
C ARG A 233 -8.77 6.88 -6.36
N GLN A 234 -7.95 6.79 -5.30
CA GLN A 234 -6.49 6.76 -5.46
C GLN A 234 -6.01 5.53 -6.24
N VAL A 235 -6.72 4.38 -6.11
CA VAL A 235 -6.43 3.20 -6.94
C VAL A 235 -6.61 3.53 -8.41
N ASP A 236 -7.75 4.12 -8.79
CA ASP A 236 -8.05 4.48 -10.17
C ASP A 236 -7.06 5.53 -10.72
N ASP A 237 -6.83 6.60 -9.95
CA ASP A 237 -5.91 7.68 -10.32
C ASP A 237 -4.47 7.12 -10.52
N LEU A 238 -3.98 6.31 -9.58
CA LEU A 238 -2.62 5.74 -9.67
C LEU A 238 -2.47 4.76 -10.82
N VAL A 239 -3.49 3.94 -11.09
CA VAL A 239 -3.47 3.02 -12.25
C VAL A 239 -3.35 3.79 -13.56
N GLN A 240 -4.14 4.86 -13.73
CA GLN A 240 -4.07 5.70 -14.93
C GLN A 240 -2.69 6.33 -15.10
N GLU A 241 -2.09 6.84 -14.02
CA GLU A 241 -0.77 7.44 -14.07
C GLU A 241 0.34 6.42 -14.38
N LEU A 242 0.28 5.22 -13.78
CA LEU A 242 1.24 4.16 -14.07
C LEU A 242 1.10 3.65 -15.51
N GLN A 243 -0.14 3.44 -15.99
CA GLN A 243 -0.39 3.05 -17.38
C GLN A 243 0.09 4.14 -18.37
N GLY A 244 -0.14 5.41 -18.07
CA GLY A 244 0.37 6.54 -18.86
C GLY A 244 1.90 6.60 -18.94
N ARG A 245 2.59 5.98 -17.98
CA ARG A 245 4.06 5.82 -17.96
C ARG A 245 4.54 4.49 -18.57
N GLY A 246 3.63 3.67 -19.10
CA GLY A 246 3.95 2.41 -19.78
C GLY A 246 4.01 1.18 -18.88
N TYR A 247 3.61 1.27 -17.60
CA TYR A 247 3.54 0.09 -16.71
C TYR A 247 2.26 -0.72 -16.94
N PHE A 248 2.36 -2.05 -16.83
CA PHE A 248 1.21 -2.96 -16.86
C PHE A 248 0.56 -3.03 -15.48
N ALA A 249 -0.26 -2.02 -15.15
CA ALA A 249 -0.94 -1.89 -13.87
C ALA A 249 -2.46 -2.08 -14.02
N GLU A 250 -3.10 -2.80 -13.09
CA GLU A 250 -4.55 -2.93 -12.98
C GLU A 250 -5.02 -2.65 -11.56
N GLY A 251 -6.23 -2.07 -11.44
CA GLY A 251 -6.83 -1.68 -10.17
C GLY A 251 -7.76 -2.74 -9.60
N LEU A 252 -7.76 -2.88 -8.26
CA LEU A 252 -8.65 -3.79 -7.54
C LEU A 252 -9.28 -3.09 -6.33
N HIS A 253 -10.58 -2.77 -6.40
CA HIS A 253 -11.33 -2.11 -5.32
C HIS A 253 -12.80 -2.55 -5.28
N GLY A 254 -13.53 -2.14 -4.25
CA GLY A 254 -14.89 -2.62 -3.97
C GLY A 254 -15.96 -2.28 -5.01
N ASP A 255 -15.75 -1.25 -5.84
CA ASP A 255 -16.74 -0.83 -6.86
C ASP A 255 -16.68 -1.67 -8.15
N LEU A 256 -15.63 -2.49 -8.33
CA LEU A 256 -15.54 -3.37 -9.49
C LEU A 256 -16.60 -4.47 -9.44
N LYS A 257 -17.23 -4.72 -10.59
CA LYS A 257 -18.11 -5.87 -10.75
C LYS A 257 -17.30 -7.18 -10.64
N GLN A 258 -17.95 -8.26 -10.17
CA GLN A 258 -17.25 -9.54 -9.94
C GLN A 258 -16.48 -10.04 -11.17
N VAL A 259 -17.09 -9.96 -12.35
CA VAL A 259 -16.45 -10.37 -13.60
C VAL A 259 -15.17 -9.59 -13.89
N GLN A 260 -15.16 -8.30 -13.56
CA GLN A 260 -13.96 -7.46 -13.70
C GLN A 260 -12.88 -7.85 -12.70
N ARG A 261 -13.27 -8.09 -11.43
CA ARG A 261 -12.34 -8.57 -10.38
C ARG A 261 -11.70 -9.89 -10.77
N ASP A 262 -12.49 -10.85 -11.23
CA ASP A 262 -12.01 -12.17 -11.67
C ASP A 262 -11.01 -12.02 -12.83
N ARG A 263 -11.31 -11.13 -13.80
CA ARG A 263 -10.41 -10.83 -14.92
C ARG A 263 -9.09 -10.22 -14.46
N VAL A 264 -9.13 -9.21 -13.58
CA VAL A 264 -7.93 -8.56 -13.02
C VAL A 264 -7.08 -9.59 -12.28
N MET A 265 -7.71 -10.41 -11.44
CA MET A 265 -7.00 -11.44 -10.67
C MET A 265 -6.39 -12.52 -11.56
N ASP A 266 -7.08 -12.93 -12.63
CA ASP A 266 -6.56 -13.89 -13.60
C ASP A 266 -5.41 -13.30 -14.42
N SER A 267 -5.50 -12.01 -14.79
CA SER A 267 -4.43 -11.27 -15.46
C SER A 267 -3.17 -11.22 -14.60
N PHE A 268 -3.32 -10.87 -13.32
CA PHE A 268 -2.23 -10.78 -12.36
C PHE A 268 -1.60 -12.14 -12.04
N ARG A 269 -2.40 -13.20 -11.81
CA ARG A 269 -1.89 -14.57 -11.57
C ARG A 269 -1.11 -15.14 -12.74
N ASN A 270 -1.50 -14.79 -13.96
CA ASN A 270 -0.85 -15.26 -15.18
C ASN A 270 0.33 -14.37 -15.62
N GLY A 271 0.72 -13.36 -14.83
CA GLY A 271 1.83 -12.47 -15.14
C GLY A 271 1.60 -11.60 -16.38
N ARG A 272 0.34 -11.32 -16.73
CA ARG A 272 -0.01 -10.35 -17.80
C ARG A 272 -0.09 -8.93 -17.26
N THR A 273 -0.27 -8.80 -15.97
CA THR A 273 -0.26 -7.56 -15.22
C THR A 273 0.82 -7.68 -14.16
N ASP A 274 1.78 -6.77 -14.15
CA ASP A 274 2.93 -6.81 -13.25
C ASP A 274 2.62 -6.11 -11.93
N ILE A 275 1.71 -5.13 -11.95
CA ILE A 275 1.40 -4.27 -10.83
C ILE A 275 -0.10 -4.31 -10.52
N LEU A 276 -0.45 -4.84 -9.36
CA LEU A 276 -1.82 -4.79 -8.84
C LEU A 276 -1.95 -3.64 -7.85
N VAL A 277 -2.73 -2.62 -8.19
CA VAL A 277 -3.03 -1.50 -7.27
C VAL A 277 -4.34 -1.80 -6.56
N ALA A 278 -4.35 -1.84 -5.23
CA ALA A 278 -5.52 -2.30 -4.49
C ALA A 278 -5.78 -1.54 -3.18
N THR A 279 -7.04 -1.54 -2.74
CA THR A 279 -7.38 -1.19 -1.35
C THR A 279 -7.22 -2.39 -0.43
N ASP A 280 -7.04 -2.17 0.88
CA ASP A 280 -6.89 -3.23 1.88
C ASP A 280 -8.01 -4.27 1.80
N VAL A 281 -9.26 -3.81 1.76
CA VAL A 281 -10.44 -4.69 1.70
C VAL A 281 -10.44 -5.56 0.44
N ALA A 282 -10.06 -4.99 -0.71
CA ALA A 282 -10.07 -5.71 -1.97
C ALA A 282 -8.89 -6.67 -2.11
N ALA A 283 -7.75 -6.36 -1.50
CA ALA A 283 -6.56 -7.20 -1.51
C ALA A 283 -6.59 -8.33 -0.47
N ARG A 284 -7.59 -8.36 0.42
CA ARG A 284 -7.77 -9.45 1.38
C ARG A 284 -8.09 -10.75 0.66
N GLY A 285 -7.49 -11.83 1.13
CA GLY A 285 -7.70 -13.15 0.54
C GLY A 285 -7.03 -13.36 -0.82
N ILE A 286 -6.28 -12.40 -1.33
CA ILE A 286 -5.47 -12.61 -2.53
C ILE A 286 -4.37 -13.62 -2.19
N ASP A 287 -4.49 -14.80 -2.79
CA ASP A 287 -3.44 -15.80 -2.80
C ASP A 287 -2.76 -15.79 -4.17
N VAL A 288 -1.65 -15.07 -4.23
CA VAL A 288 -0.75 -15.07 -5.37
C VAL A 288 0.64 -15.40 -4.83
N GLY A 289 1.20 -16.49 -5.34
CA GLY A 289 2.39 -17.10 -4.74
C GLY A 289 3.71 -16.36 -4.95
N ASP A 290 3.79 -15.50 -5.95
CA ASP A 290 5.06 -14.98 -6.45
C ASP A 290 5.18 -13.44 -6.37
N VAL A 291 4.51 -12.80 -5.40
CA VAL A 291 4.65 -11.36 -5.18
C VAL A 291 6.03 -11.06 -4.59
N GLU A 292 6.89 -10.40 -5.36
CA GLU A 292 8.25 -10.06 -4.98
C GLU A 292 8.33 -8.78 -4.14
N ALA A 293 7.44 -7.82 -4.43
CA ALA A 293 7.42 -6.53 -3.76
C ALA A 293 6.01 -6.07 -3.35
N VAL A 294 5.95 -5.44 -2.19
CA VAL A 294 4.76 -4.73 -1.70
C VAL A 294 5.08 -3.25 -1.55
N PHE A 295 4.24 -2.40 -2.12
CA PHE A 295 4.36 -0.96 -1.98
C PHE A 295 3.19 -0.43 -1.16
N ASN A 296 3.47 0.17 -0.01
CA ASN A 296 2.51 0.99 0.70
C ASN A 296 2.57 2.40 0.11
N TYR A 297 1.79 2.64 -0.94
CA TYR A 297 1.62 3.97 -1.51
C TYR A 297 1.04 4.92 -0.47
N ASP A 298 0.09 4.45 0.33
CA ASP A 298 -0.38 5.13 1.54
C ASP A 298 -0.13 4.27 2.78
N ILE A 299 0.26 4.89 3.88
CA ILE A 299 0.38 4.23 5.17
C ILE A 299 -1.02 3.80 5.65
N PRO A 300 -1.21 2.55 6.09
CA PRO A 300 -2.51 2.06 6.52
C PRO A 300 -2.99 2.76 7.80
N GLN A 301 -4.32 2.75 8.04
CA GLN A 301 -4.92 3.35 9.22
C GLN A 301 -4.53 2.60 10.51
N ASP A 302 -4.49 1.28 10.47
CA ASP A 302 -4.18 0.41 11.60
C ASP A 302 -2.87 -0.37 11.37
N ASP A 303 -2.13 -0.62 12.45
CA ASP A 303 -0.83 -1.28 12.43
C ASP A 303 -0.95 -2.74 11.94
N GLU A 304 -2.07 -3.40 12.23
CA GLU A 304 -2.35 -4.76 11.79
C GLU A 304 -2.47 -4.87 10.26
N TYR A 305 -3.08 -3.88 9.61
CA TYR A 305 -3.14 -3.84 8.14
C TYR A 305 -1.77 -3.76 7.51
N TYR A 306 -0.82 -3.08 8.13
CA TYR A 306 0.56 -3.06 7.64
C TYR A 306 1.13 -4.48 7.55
N VAL A 307 0.97 -5.28 8.60
CA VAL A 307 1.43 -6.69 8.63
C VAL A 307 0.73 -7.51 7.55
N HIS A 308 -0.58 -7.34 7.39
CA HIS A 308 -1.36 -8.04 6.37
C HIS A 308 -0.95 -7.66 4.94
N ARG A 309 -0.58 -6.40 4.70
CA ARG A 309 -0.08 -5.93 3.41
C ARG A 309 1.27 -6.56 3.09
N ILE A 310 2.26 -6.40 3.97
CA ILE A 310 3.61 -6.92 3.72
C ILE A 310 3.65 -8.46 3.71
N GLY A 311 2.72 -9.13 4.40
CA GLY A 311 2.53 -10.57 4.34
C GLY A 311 2.02 -11.09 2.98
N ARG A 312 1.82 -10.23 1.97
CA ARG A 312 1.57 -10.66 0.59
C ARG A 312 2.85 -11.07 -0.13
N THR A 313 4.01 -10.65 0.33
CA THR A 313 5.34 -11.09 -0.14
C THR A 313 6.04 -11.95 0.90
N GLY A 314 7.19 -12.52 0.56
CA GLY A 314 8.00 -13.34 1.48
C GLY A 314 7.36 -14.65 1.91
N ARG A 315 6.41 -15.20 1.15
CA ARG A 315 5.72 -16.45 1.45
C ARG A 315 6.56 -17.68 1.11
N ALA A 316 6.23 -18.80 1.75
CA ALA A 316 6.89 -20.10 1.52
C ALA A 316 8.42 -20.07 1.68
N GLY A 317 8.94 -19.24 2.61
CA GLY A 317 10.38 -19.17 2.91
C GLY A 317 11.20 -18.31 1.95
N ARG A 318 10.57 -17.69 0.94
CA ARG A 318 11.22 -16.75 0.02
C ARG A 318 11.48 -15.41 0.69
N GLU A 319 12.40 -14.64 0.11
CA GLU A 319 12.62 -13.25 0.50
C GLU A 319 11.64 -12.34 -0.20
N GLY A 320 11.23 -11.26 0.47
CA GLY A 320 10.35 -10.25 -0.07
C GLY A 320 10.84 -8.84 0.26
N LYS A 321 10.34 -7.85 -0.45
CA LYS A 321 10.65 -6.44 -0.18
C LYS A 321 9.36 -5.67 0.04
N ALA A 322 9.37 -4.77 1.02
CA ALA A 322 8.25 -3.87 1.28
C ALA A 322 8.76 -2.42 1.29
N PHE A 323 8.10 -1.56 0.55
CA PHE A 323 8.43 -0.16 0.39
C PHE A 323 7.28 0.71 0.89
N SER A 324 7.56 1.69 1.72
CA SER A 324 6.55 2.60 2.27
C SER A 324 6.86 4.04 1.89
N LEU A 325 5.92 4.72 1.22
CA LEU A 325 6.02 6.13 0.88
C LEU A 325 5.34 6.94 1.98
N VAL A 326 6.12 7.78 2.67
CA VAL A 326 5.71 8.48 3.90
C VAL A 326 5.71 9.98 3.67
N MET A 327 4.66 10.66 4.11
CA MET A 327 4.52 12.11 3.97
C MET A 327 4.47 12.80 5.33
N GLY A 328 5.41 13.69 5.59
CA GLY A 328 5.38 14.56 6.77
C GLY A 328 5.13 13.81 8.08
N LYS A 329 3.94 14.02 8.70
CA LYS A 329 3.61 13.42 10.01
C LYS A 329 3.36 11.91 9.98
N GLU A 330 3.21 11.30 8.82
CA GLU A 330 3.01 9.84 8.70
C GLU A 330 4.22 9.05 9.19
N VAL A 331 5.41 9.68 9.24
CA VAL A 331 6.62 9.07 9.80
C VAL A 331 6.43 8.63 11.26
N TYR A 332 5.64 9.38 12.05
CA TYR A 332 5.34 9.00 13.44
C TYR A 332 4.45 7.74 13.50
N LYS A 333 3.51 7.62 12.55
CA LYS A 333 2.69 6.42 12.44
C LYS A 333 3.51 5.21 12.02
N LEU A 334 4.42 5.38 11.04
CA LEU A 334 5.33 4.31 10.64
C LEU A 334 6.23 3.85 11.79
N ARG A 335 6.67 4.76 12.65
CA ARG A 335 7.41 4.43 13.87
C ARG A 335 6.57 3.57 14.84
N ASP A 336 5.29 3.89 15.03
CA ASP A 336 4.41 3.11 15.89
C ASP A 336 4.17 1.70 15.30
N ILE A 337 4.03 1.60 13.96
CA ILE A 337 4.01 0.33 13.22
C ILE A 337 5.31 -0.46 13.43
N GLN A 338 6.49 0.18 13.35
CA GLN A 338 7.78 -0.47 13.61
C GLN A 338 7.83 -1.10 15.01
N ARG A 339 7.33 -0.38 16.01
CA ARG A 339 7.24 -0.88 17.40
C ARG A 339 6.28 -2.06 17.52
N TYR A 340 5.12 -1.96 16.87
CA TYR A 340 4.12 -3.02 16.84
C TYR A 340 4.67 -4.30 16.20
N CYS A 341 5.30 -4.17 15.03
CA CYS A 341 5.87 -5.29 14.27
C CYS A 341 7.16 -5.86 14.89
N LYS A 342 7.82 -5.12 15.79
CA LYS A 342 9.16 -5.45 16.35
C LYS A 342 10.22 -5.74 15.28
N THR A 343 10.09 -5.11 14.12
CA THR A 343 11.02 -5.24 13.00
C THR A 343 11.55 -3.86 12.61
N LYS A 344 12.78 -3.81 12.10
CA LYS A 344 13.37 -2.54 11.67
C LYS A 344 12.89 -2.19 10.26
N ILE A 345 12.37 -0.97 10.09
CA ILE A 345 12.05 -0.38 8.79
C ILE A 345 13.19 0.58 8.43
N ILE A 346 13.86 0.33 7.32
CA ILE A 346 15.12 0.98 6.95
C ILE A 346 14.83 2.27 6.17
N PRO A 347 15.31 3.44 6.62
CA PRO A 347 15.24 4.66 5.83
C PRO A 347 16.11 4.57 4.58
N GLN A 348 15.62 5.09 3.47
CA GLN A 348 16.35 5.13 2.21
C GLN A 348 16.25 6.52 1.57
N ALA A 349 17.28 6.90 0.83
CA ALA A 349 17.23 8.06 -0.04
C ALA A 349 16.37 7.76 -1.29
N ILE A 350 15.68 8.77 -1.78
CA ILE A 350 14.94 8.65 -3.05
C ILE A 350 15.96 8.45 -4.18
N PRO A 351 15.81 7.41 -5.04
CA PRO A 351 16.73 7.19 -6.14
C PRO A 351 16.80 8.39 -7.08
N SER A 352 18.00 8.81 -7.45
CA SER A 352 18.19 9.83 -8.49
C SER A 352 17.89 9.27 -9.88
N LEU A 353 17.68 10.13 -10.87
CA LEU A 353 17.55 9.66 -12.26
C LEU A 353 18.84 9.01 -12.75
N ASN A 354 19.99 9.50 -12.31
CA ASN A 354 21.27 8.89 -12.65
C ASN A 354 21.40 7.46 -12.14
N ASP A 355 20.99 7.19 -10.87
CA ASP A 355 21.00 5.84 -10.32
C ASP A 355 20.11 4.88 -11.14
N ILE A 356 18.95 5.37 -11.61
CA ILE A 356 18.02 4.58 -12.43
C ILE A 356 18.61 4.35 -13.82
N THR A 357 19.19 5.39 -14.41
CA THR A 357 19.83 5.33 -15.72
C THR A 357 20.97 4.31 -15.71
N GLU A 358 21.84 4.35 -14.70
CA GLU A 358 22.91 3.36 -14.53
C GLU A 358 22.39 1.93 -14.44
N ILE A 359 21.36 1.68 -13.62
CA ILE A 359 20.74 0.36 -13.49
C ILE A 359 20.08 -0.11 -14.80
N LYS A 360 19.39 0.80 -15.51
CA LYS A 360 18.80 0.47 -16.82
C LYS A 360 19.86 0.11 -17.85
N VAL A 361 20.95 0.89 -17.89
CA VAL A 361 22.10 0.61 -18.77
C VAL A 361 22.71 -0.74 -18.45
N GLU A 362 22.97 -1.04 -17.15
CA GLU A 362 23.54 -2.31 -16.73
C GLU A 362 22.65 -3.49 -17.14
N LYS A 363 21.34 -3.41 -16.94
CA LYS A 363 20.38 -4.45 -17.37
C LYS A 363 20.37 -4.65 -18.89
N ILE A 364 20.43 -3.56 -19.68
CA ILE A 364 20.49 -3.66 -21.14
C ILE A 364 21.79 -4.33 -21.56
N LEU A 365 22.92 -3.97 -20.92
CA LEU A 365 24.22 -4.57 -21.21
C LEU A 365 24.26 -6.05 -20.82
N ASP A 366 23.63 -6.47 -19.71
CA ASP A 366 23.48 -7.87 -19.33
C ASP A 366 22.69 -8.65 -20.39
N GLN A 367 21.56 -8.11 -20.87
CA GLN A 367 20.78 -8.70 -21.97
C GLN A 367 21.60 -8.80 -23.27
N VAL A 368 22.38 -7.75 -23.60
CA VAL A 368 23.30 -7.78 -24.74
C VAL A 368 24.32 -8.91 -24.57
N GLN A 369 24.87 -9.09 -23.36
CA GLN A 369 25.81 -10.16 -23.07
C GLN A 369 25.20 -11.55 -23.28
N GLU A 370 23.94 -11.77 -22.85
CA GLU A 370 23.22 -13.01 -23.11
C GLU A 370 23.05 -13.26 -24.61
N VAL A 371 22.59 -12.25 -25.36
CA VAL A 371 22.43 -12.35 -26.83
C VAL A 371 23.76 -12.63 -27.53
N LEU A 372 24.85 -12.02 -27.08
CA LEU A 372 26.21 -12.27 -27.62
C LEU A 372 26.68 -13.71 -27.40
N ASN A 373 26.27 -14.32 -26.25
CA ASN A 373 26.67 -15.68 -25.91
C ASN A 373 25.81 -16.76 -26.62
N ASP A 374 24.51 -16.48 -26.77
CA ASP A 374 23.51 -17.50 -27.13
C ASP A 374 23.05 -17.44 -28.61
N THR A 375 23.40 -16.37 -29.34
CA THR A 375 22.82 -16.13 -30.68
C THR A 375 23.92 -15.95 -31.74
N ASP A 376 23.75 -16.57 -32.91
CA ASP A 376 24.60 -16.29 -34.09
C ASP A 376 24.24 -14.94 -34.71
N LEU A 377 25.11 -13.96 -34.52
CA LEU A 377 24.93 -12.59 -34.99
C LEU A 377 25.56 -12.31 -36.35
N THR A 378 26.13 -13.29 -37.03
CA THR A 378 26.87 -13.12 -38.31
C THR A 378 26.07 -12.32 -39.36
N LYS A 379 24.77 -12.63 -39.47
CA LYS A 379 23.87 -11.90 -40.42
C LYS A 379 23.70 -10.42 -40.04
N MET A 380 23.56 -10.13 -38.73
CA MET A 380 23.39 -8.74 -38.25
C MET A 380 24.67 -7.93 -38.39
N VAL A 381 25.82 -8.57 -38.08
CA VAL A 381 27.15 -7.93 -38.28
C VAL A 381 27.34 -7.53 -39.72
N ASN A 382 27.08 -8.40 -40.72
CA ASN A 382 27.20 -8.09 -42.13
C ASN A 382 26.28 -6.91 -42.56
N ILE A 383 25.07 -6.81 -42.01
CA ILE A 383 24.17 -5.69 -42.29
C ILE A 383 24.74 -4.36 -41.74
N ILE A 384 25.26 -4.42 -40.50
CA ILE A 384 25.86 -3.26 -39.85
C ILE A 384 27.11 -2.79 -40.58
N GLU A 385 28.03 -3.72 -40.92
CA GLU A 385 29.25 -3.41 -41.68
C GLU A 385 28.94 -2.72 -43.00
N LYS A 386 27.97 -3.25 -43.77
CA LYS A 386 27.54 -2.62 -45.03
C LYS A 386 27.04 -1.20 -44.79
N LYS A 387 26.26 -0.97 -43.74
CA LYS A 387 25.70 0.34 -43.42
C LYS A 387 26.76 1.33 -42.98
N LEU A 388 27.75 0.89 -42.18
CA LEU A 388 28.89 1.70 -41.76
C LEU A 388 29.82 2.11 -42.93
N MET A 389 29.85 1.34 -44.05
CA MET A 389 30.57 1.71 -45.27
C MET A 389 29.85 2.78 -46.09
N GLU A 390 28.53 2.94 -45.91
CA GLU A 390 27.71 3.89 -46.66
C GLU A 390 27.54 5.23 -45.92
N GLU A 391 27.81 5.31 -44.62
CA GLU A 391 27.50 6.45 -43.74
C GLU A 391 28.73 6.90 -42.94
N ASP A 392 28.75 8.16 -42.51
CA ASP A 392 29.87 8.80 -41.79
C ASP A 392 29.78 8.69 -40.25
N TYR A 393 29.34 7.54 -39.70
CA TYR A 393 29.34 7.29 -38.26
C TYR A 393 30.04 5.98 -37.90
N THR A 394 30.53 5.88 -36.67
CA THR A 394 31.28 4.71 -36.20
C THR A 394 30.37 3.64 -35.59
N SER A 395 30.88 2.41 -35.41
CA SER A 395 30.18 1.35 -34.68
C SER A 395 29.86 1.77 -33.23
N MET A 396 30.68 2.62 -32.63
CA MET A 396 30.46 3.18 -31.30
C MET A 396 29.26 4.15 -31.28
N ASP A 397 29.17 5.02 -32.31
CA ASP A 397 28.03 5.94 -32.45
C ASP A 397 26.71 5.17 -32.63
N LEU A 398 26.76 4.11 -33.47
CA LEU A 398 25.60 3.25 -33.66
C LEU A 398 25.21 2.51 -32.35
N ALA A 399 26.17 1.96 -31.62
CA ALA A 399 25.93 1.32 -30.34
C ALA A 399 25.33 2.30 -29.32
N ALA A 400 25.88 3.52 -29.22
CA ALA A 400 25.36 4.56 -28.33
C ALA A 400 23.94 4.98 -28.71
N ALA A 401 23.64 5.12 -30.01
CA ALA A 401 22.31 5.45 -30.49
C ALA A 401 21.29 4.33 -30.17
N LEU A 402 21.66 3.06 -30.39
CA LEU A 402 20.83 1.91 -30.05
C LEU A 402 20.58 1.79 -28.54
N LEU A 403 21.60 2.04 -27.71
CA LEU A 403 21.46 2.10 -26.26
C LEU A 403 20.49 3.21 -25.85
N LYS A 404 20.64 4.42 -26.40
CA LYS A 404 19.73 5.54 -26.13
C LYS A 404 18.28 5.22 -26.55
N MET A 405 18.08 4.59 -27.71
CA MET A 405 16.75 4.15 -28.15
C MET A 405 16.16 3.10 -27.22
N SER A 406 16.96 2.18 -26.68
CA SER A 406 16.52 1.14 -25.73
C SER A 406 16.18 1.69 -24.35
N MET A 407 16.82 2.81 -23.95
CA MET A 407 16.54 3.49 -22.67
C MET A 407 15.24 4.30 -22.70
N GLY A 408 14.77 4.74 -23.87
CA GLY A 408 13.62 5.63 -24.03
C GLY A 408 13.96 7.11 -23.72
N ASP A 409 12.93 7.95 -23.66
CA ASP A 409 13.09 9.36 -23.33
C ASP A 409 13.41 9.58 -21.86
N GLU A 410 14.40 10.40 -21.56
CA GLU A 410 14.74 10.83 -20.22
C GLU A 410 13.72 11.88 -19.75
N SER A 411 13.10 11.65 -18.59
CA SER A 411 12.30 12.66 -17.92
C SER A 411 13.22 13.67 -17.21
N GLU A 412 12.81 14.96 -17.17
CA GLU A 412 13.51 15.96 -16.36
C GLU A 412 13.45 15.60 -14.87
N ASP A 413 14.54 15.84 -14.12
CA ASP A 413 14.55 15.59 -12.70
C ASP A 413 13.75 16.68 -11.95
N ILE A 414 12.54 16.31 -11.52
CA ILE A 414 11.60 17.17 -10.79
C ILE A 414 11.72 17.04 -9.26
N ILE A 415 12.65 16.23 -8.78
CA ILE A 415 12.87 16.00 -7.35
C ILE A 415 14.04 16.86 -6.85
N ASP A 416 13.72 17.89 -6.09
CA ASP A 416 14.67 18.92 -5.62
C ASP A 416 15.63 18.44 -4.50
N SER A 417 15.41 17.26 -3.89
CA SER A 417 16.25 16.78 -2.81
C SER A 417 16.25 15.26 -2.73
N PHE A 418 17.43 14.70 -2.56
CA PHE A 418 17.70 13.24 -2.41
C PHE A 418 18.13 12.91 -0.97
N GLU A 419 17.68 13.70 0.02
CA GLU A 419 18.02 13.44 1.42
C GLU A 419 17.49 12.09 1.87
N THR A 420 18.34 11.33 2.56
CA THR A 420 17.93 10.08 3.19
C THR A 420 16.91 10.39 4.29
N ALA A 421 15.83 9.61 4.35
CA ALA A 421 14.84 9.70 5.41
C ALA A 421 15.50 9.50 6.78
N ARG A 422 15.02 10.21 7.80
CA ARG A 422 15.55 10.12 9.16
C ARG A 422 15.26 8.75 9.76
N SER A 423 16.19 8.20 10.53
CA SER A 423 15.95 6.95 11.25
C SER A 423 14.76 7.07 12.21
N LEU A 424 13.84 6.12 12.17
CA LEU A 424 12.68 6.08 13.08
C LEU A 424 13.10 6.00 14.56
N ASP A 425 14.26 5.40 14.84
CA ASP A 425 14.81 5.26 16.19
C ASP A 425 15.30 6.62 16.76
N GLU A 426 15.75 7.54 15.89
CA GLU A 426 16.15 8.90 16.29
C GLU A 426 14.96 9.72 16.77
N LEU A 427 13.77 9.51 16.21
CA LEU A 427 12.55 10.20 16.63
C LEU A 427 12.17 9.88 18.09
N ASP A 428 12.60 8.75 18.63
CA ASP A 428 12.37 8.36 20.03
C ASP A 428 13.26 9.13 21.01
N SER A 429 14.44 9.55 20.59
CA SER A 429 15.36 10.32 21.43
C SER A 429 14.85 11.74 21.71
N PHE A 430 14.17 12.35 20.74
CA PHE A 430 13.57 13.68 20.89
C PHE A 430 12.31 13.68 21.79
N GLY A 431 11.54 12.58 21.84
CA GLY A 431 10.35 12.45 22.69
C GLY A 431 10.64 12.26 24.18
N ARG A 432 11.81 11.74 24.55
CA ARG A 432 12.20 11.47 25.95
C ARG A 432 12.87 12.67 26.64
N GLY A 433 13.29 13.69 25.89
CA GLY A 433 14.00 14.86 26.42
C GLY A 433 13.12 15.97 27.01
N SER A 434 11.79 15.97 26.78
CA SER A 434 10.93 17.11 27.16
C SER A 434 10.06 16.92 28.40
N SER A 435 10.19 15.80 29.15
CA SER A 435 9.35 15.55 30.35
C SER A 435 10.04 15.66 31.71
N ARG A 436 11.23 16.25 31.76
CA ARG A 436 11.88 16.57 33.07
C ARG A 436 12.15 18.05 33.19
N GLY A 437 11.26 18.76 33.90
CA GLY A 437 11.56 20.10 34.42
C GLY A 437 10.43 21.12 34.27
N ARG A 438 9.30 20.92 34.97
CA ARG A 438 8.47 22.04 35.44
C ARG A 438 8.19 21.86 36.93
N GLY A 439 9.18 22.23 37.73
CA GLY A 439 8.99 22.60 39.11
C GLY A 439 8.27 23.96 39.19
N ARG A 440 7.30 24.02 40.07
CA ARG A 440 6.54 25.23 40.44
C ARG A 440 7.43 26.36 40.91
N GLU A 441 7.18 27.56 40.42
CA GLU A 441 7.22 28.75 41.28
C GLU A 441 6.16 29.74 40.81
N ARG A 442 5.28 30.09 41.77
CA ARG A 442 4.32 31.20 41.72
C ARG A 442 5.01 32.46 42.25
N SER A 443 4.86 33.59 41.55
CA SER A 443 4.39 34.85 42.17
C SER A 443 4.60 36.01 41.18
N ALA A 444 3.54 36.67 40.93
CA ALA A 444 3.10 37.97 41.34
C ALA A 444 3.57 39.18 40.48
N TYR A 445 2.54 39.79 39.89
CA TYR A 445 2.32 41.22 39.63
C TYR A 445 3.44 42.13 39.11
N GLY A 446 3.16 42.80 37.99
CA GLY A 446 3.87 43.99 37.60
C GLY A 446 3.56 44.53 36.22
N ASN A 447 2.47 45.25 36.13
CA ASN A 447 2.10 46.11 35.01
C ASN A 447 3.16 47.19 34.76
N ARG A 448 3.69 47.31 33.51
CA ARG A 448 4.05 48.64 32.97
C ARG A 448 4.29 48.59 31.44
N ARG A 449 3.63 49.51 30.81
CA ARG A 449 3.67 49.91 29.40
C ARG A 449 5.03 50.47 28.97
N LYS A 450 5.27 50.30 27.69
CA LYS A 450 5.95 51.14 26.68
C LYS A 450 7.23 50.55 26.08
N GLY A 451 7.23 50.56 24.77
CA GLY A 451 8.41 50.84 23.99
C GLY A 451 8.67 49.81 22.89
N ALA A 452 8.08 50.09 21.75
CA ALA A 452 8.31 49.41 20.47
C ALA A 452 9.77 49.31 20.07
N THR A 453 10.19 48.19 19.60
CA THR A 453 10.91 48.05 18.31
C THR A 453 10.88 46.58 17.97
N ASP A 454 9.88 46.19 17.17
CA ASP A 454 9.84 44.91 16.47
C ASP A 454 10.99 44.87 15.44
N ARG A 455 12.07 44.17 15.78
CA ARG A 455 12.97 43.65 14.76
C ARG A 455 12.37 42.31 14.29
N ALA A 456 11.63 42.36 13.19
CA ALA A 456 11.22 41.18 12.47
C ALA A 456 12.47 40.36 12.11
N ALA A 457 12.53 39.13 12.62
CA ALA A 457 13.52 38.16 12.18
C ALA A 457 13.16 37.77 10.73
N VAL A 458 14.00 38.14 9.78
CA VAL A 458 13.89 37.75 8.38
C VAL A 458 14.51 36.37 8.26
N ASP A 459 13.70 35.36 7.98
CA ASP A 459 14.21 34.04 7.60
C ASP A 459 14.86 34.12 6.22
N TYR A 460 16.12 33.77 6.16
CA TYR A 460 16.88 33.70 4.92
C TYR A 460 16.93 32.26 4.43
N VAL A 461 16.58 32.05 3.17
CA VAL A 461 16.76 30.77 2.46
C VAL A 461 18.13 30.82 1.75
N LEU A 462 18.91 29.75 1.86
CA LEU A 462 20.18 29.62 1.15
C LEU A 462 19.92 29.41 -0.35
N GLY A 463 20.45 30.31 -1.19
CA GLY A 463 20.50 30.13 -2.64
C GLY A 463 21.84 29.51 -3.07
N GLU A 464 21.97 29.09 -4.32
CA GLU A 464 23.22 28.56 -4.86
C GLU A 464 24.37 29.55 -4.64
N GLY A 465 25.34 29.17 -3.80
CA GLY A 465 26.50 29.96 -3.44
C GLY A 465 26.31 30.80 -2.17
N ASP A 466 26.30 30.18 -1.00
CA ASP A 466 26.53 30.74 0.37
C ASP A 466 25.88 32.12 0.72
N GLU A 467 24.95 32.63 -0.08
CA GLU A 467 24.29 33.91 0.08
C GLU A 467 22.88 33.77 0.67
N LYS A 468 22.60 34.42 1.80
CA LYS A 468 21.26 34.42 2.43
C LYS A 468 20.25 35.15 1.53
N MET A 469 19.18 34.48 1.11
CA MET A 469 18.10 35.07 0.33
C MET A 469 17.01 35.65 1.23
N ALA A 470 16.44 36.80 0.86
CA ALA A 470 15.29 37.41 1.50
C ALA A 470 14.03 37.16 0.65
N ARG A 471 12.94 36.71 1.28
CA ARG A 471 11.68 36.48 0.62
C ARG A 471 10.80 37.72 0.64
N LEU A 472 10.36 38.16 -0.54
CA LEU A 472 9.46 39.30 -0.74
C LEU A 472 8.08 38.82 -1.15
N PHE A 473 7.05 39.48 -0.65
CA PHE A 473 5.65 39.29 -1.03
C PHE A 473 5.23 40.39 -2.02
N ILE A 474 4.53 40.01 -3.09
CA ILE A 474 3.95 40.91 -4.07
C ILE A 474 2.45 40.59 -4.20
N ASN A 475 1.58 41.59 -4.05
CA ASN A 475 0.13 41.47 -4.05
C ASN A 475 -0.49 41.23 -5.45
N ILE A 476 0.18 40.52 -6.34
CA ILE A 476 -0.28 40.19 -7.70
C ILE A 476 0.07 38.76 -8.05
N GLY A 477 -0.81 38.05 -8.79
CA GLY A 477 -0.61 36.64 -9.10
C GLY A 477 -1.26 36.18 -10.41
N LYS A 478 -1.51 34.87 -10.54
CA LYS A 478 -2.01 34.23 -11.77
C LYS A 478 -3.38 34.74 -12.21
N ALA A 479 -4.28 35.07 -11.27
CA ALA A 479 -5.61 35.59 -11.58
C ALA A 479 -5.57 36.92 -12.36
N GLN A 480 -4.50 37.69 -12.22
CA GLN A 480 -4.27 38.92 -12.96
C GLN A 480 -3.55 38.71 -14.31
N ARG A 481 -3.40 37.48 -14.77
CA ARG A 481 -2.68 37.07 -16.00
C ARG A 481 -1.20 37.49 -16.01
N ILE A 482 -0.56 37.41 -14.86
CA ILE A 482 0.86 37.63 -14.68
C ILE A 482 1.59 36.29 -14.80
N THR A 483 2.78 36.31 -15.37
CA THR A 483 3.68 35.15 -15.50
C THR A 483 4.94 35.33 -14.65
N PRO A 484 5.66 34.26 -14.31
CA PRO A 484 6.94 34.37 -13.59
C PRO A 484 7.94 35.29 -14.30
N GLY A 485 7.94 35.29 -15.64
CA GLY A 485 8.78 36.17 -16.45
C GLY A 485 8.46 37.68 -16.30
N ASP A 486 7.17 38.01 -16.08
CA ASP A 486 6.74 39.38 -15.83
C ASP A 486 7.24 39.89 -14.46
N ILE A 487 7.21 39.00 -13.44
CA ILE A 487 7.76 39.29 -12.11
C ILE A 487 9.27 39.45 -12.16
N LEU A 488 9.96 38.49 -12.81
CA LEU A 488 11.42 38.55 -12.99
C LEU A 488 11.85 39.83 -13.72
N GLY A 489 11.16 40.15 -14.82
CA GLY A 489 11.43 41.36 -15.59
C GLY A 489 11.22 42.64 -14.78
N ALA A 490 10.15 42.72 -13.98
CA ALA A 490 9.90 43.86 -13.13
C ALA A 490 10.95 44.00 -12.01
N VAL A 491 11.23 42.90 -11.29
CA VAL A 491 12.25 42.91 -10.22
C VAL A 491 13.62 43.30 -10.78
N ALA A 492 14.06 42.66 -11.84
CA ALA A 492 15.37 42.94 -12.44
C ALA A 492 15.43 44.34 -13.09
N GLY A 493 14.36 44.76 -13.79
CA GLY A 493 14.31 46.03 -14.49
C GLY A 493 14.27 47.25 -13.57
N GLU A 494 13.45 47.20 -12.53
CA GLU A 494 13.28 48.33 -11.60
C GLU A 494 14.41 48.44 -10.57
N SER A 495 14.94 47.29 -10.11
CA SER A 495 15.99 47.28 -9.08
C SER A 495 17.41 47.25 -9.63
N GLY A 496 17.61 46.99 -10.93
CA GLY A 496 18.91 46.83 -11.55
C GLY A 496 19.67 45.56 -11.18
N ILE A 497 19.04 44.62 -10.46
CA ILE A 497 19.66 43.34 -10.09
C ILE A 497 19.67 42.43 -11.34
N PRO A 498 20.81 41.77 -11.64
CA PRO A 498 20.84 40.79 -12.73
C PRO A 498 19.78 39.68 -12.48
N GLY A 499 18.95 39.37 -13.49
CA GLY A 499 17.85 38.39 -13.36
C GLY A 499 18.28 37.00 -12.83
N ARG A 500 19.52 36.59 -13.11
CA ARG A 500 20.15 35.37 -12.59
C ARG A 500 20.36 35.36 -11.06
N MET A 501 20.28 36.50 -10.40
CA MET A 501 20.38 36.63 -8.95
C MET A 501 19.02 36.59 -8.23
N VAL A 502 17.92 36.68 -8.99
CA VAL A 502 16.57 36.49 -8.47
C VAL A 502 16.34 34.98 -8.33
N GLY A 503 16.02 34.55 -7.10
CA GLY A 503 15.82 33.15 -6.76
C GLY A 503 14.43 32.63 -7.16
N SER A 504 13.82 31.83 -6.31
CA SER A 504 12.51 31.22 -6.55
C SER A 504 11.40 32.28 -6.72
N ILE A 505 10.48 32.06 -7.66
CA ILE A 505 9.27 32.87 -7.88
C ILE A 505 8.05 31.95 -7.71
N ASP A 506 7.43 32.00 -6.54
CA ASP A 506 6.26 31.18 -6.19
C ASP A 506 4.97 31.96 -6.44
N MET A 507 4.25 31.64 -7.51
CA MET A 507 3.02 32.35 -7.91
C MET A 507 1.76 31.64 -7.46
N TYR A 508 0.90 32.36 -6.75
CA TYR A 508 -0.47 31.98 -6.35
C TYR A 508 -1.50 32.77 -7.16
N ASP A 509 -2.77 32.52 -6.93
CA ASP A 509 -3.83 33.17 -7.71
C ASP A 509 -3.88 34.68 -7.46
N GLY A 510 -3.73 35.15 -6.24
CA GLY A 510 -3.82 36.57 -5.86
C GLY A 510 -2.51 37.26 -5.51
N TYR A 511 -1.41 36.52 -5.33
CA TYR A 511 -0.14 37.05 -4.87
C TYR A 511 1.05 36.20 -5.34
N THR A 512 2.26 36.73 -5.18
CA THR A 512 3.51 36.06 -5.55
C THR A 512 4.57 36.27 -4.48
N PHE A 513 5.36 35.23 -4.18
CA PHE A 513 6.60 35.37 -3.44
C PHE A 513 7.78 35.33 -4.41
N VAL A 514 8.79 36.17 -4.15
CA VAL A 514 10.04 36.19 -4.89
C VAL A 514 11.21 36.24 -3.93
N ASP A 515 12.20 35.40 -4.15
CA ASP A 515 13.42 35.37 -3.37
C ASP A 515 14.50 36.23 -4.03
N VAL A 516 15.10 37.13 -3.26
CA VAL A 516 16.20 38.00 -3.72
C VAL A 516 17.37 37.93 -2.74
N PRO A 517 18.62 38.15 -3.16
CA PRO A 517 19.75 38.16 -2.24
C PRO A 517 19.54 39.20 -1.14
N GLY A 518 19.75 38.80 0.12
CA GLY A 518 19.41 39.63 1.29
C GLY A 518 20.02 41.01 1.28
N ARG A 519 21.21 41.17 0.68
CA ARG A 519 21.90 42.45 0.52
C ARG A 519 21.14 43.44 -0.38
N TYR A 520 20.33 42.95 -1.33
CA TYR A 520 19.55 43.80 -2.26
C TYR A 520 18.08 43.93 -1.85
N ALA A 521 17.62 43.25 -0.80
CA ALA A 521 16.21 43.20 -0.44
C ALA A 521 15.61 44.60 -0.17
N ASP A 522 16.33 45.47 0.52
CA ASP A 522 15.86 46.83 0.82
C ASP A 522 15.88 47.74 -0.42
N ASP A 523 16.82 47.53 -1.32
CA ASP A 523 16.91 48.28 -2.59
C ASP A 523 15.79 47.85 -3.54
N VAL A 524 15.51 46.57 -3.62
CA VAL A 524 14.36 46.03 -4.39
C VAL A 524 13.04 46.58 -3.87
N LEU A 525 12.82 46.60 -2.55
CA LEU A 525 11.61 47.15 -1.94
C LEU A 525 11.42 48.63 -2.28
N LYS A 526 12.49 49.43 -2.22
CA LYS A 526 12.44 50.84 -2.59
C LYS A 526 12.15 51.04 -4.07
N ALA A 527 12.84 50.32 -4.93
CA ALA A 527 12.68 50.43 -6.39
C ALA A 527 11.26 49.99 -6.83
N MET A 528 10.72 48.96 -6.21
CA MET A 528 9.41 48.42 -6.56
C MET A 528 8.23 49.12 -5.84
N ALA A 529 8.46 50.06 -4.93
CA ALA A 529 7.38 50.75 -4.18
C ALA A 529 6.34 51.45 -5.06
N HIS A 530 6.74 51.90 -6.26
CA HIS A 530 5.89 52.59 -7.22
C HIS A 530 5.82 51.86 -8.58
N ALA A 531 6.36 50.68 -8.68
CA ALA A 531 6.41 49.89 -9.90
C ALA A 531 5.04 49.39 -10.35
N LYS A 532 4.91 49.13 -11.65
CA LYS A 532 3.72 48.54 -12.26
C LYS A 532 4.08 47.30 -13.03
N ILE A 533 3.34 46.21 -12.82
CA ILE A 533 3.49 45.00 -13.64
C ILE A 533 2.30 44.90 -14.59
N LYS A 534 2.56 44.90 -15.88
CA LYS A 534 1.53 44.96 -16.95
C LYS A 534 0.47 46.05 -16.71
N GLY A 535 0.94 47.24 -16.32
CA GLY A 535 0.07 48.40 -16.05
C GLY A 535 -0.71 48.38 -14.75
N LYS A 536 -0.56 47.35 -13.92
CA LYS A 536 -1.21 47.21 -12.61
C LYS A 536 -0.28 47.69 -11.49
N ASN A 537 -0.83 48.49 -10.58
CA ASN A 537 -0.09 48.90 -9.38
C ASN A 537 0.15 47.69 -8.50
N ILE A 538 1.36 47.56 -7.98
CA ILE A 538 1.76 46.49 -7.08
C ILE A 538 2.15 47.06 -5.71
N HIS A 539 2.05 46.20 -4.70
CA HIS A 539 2.61 46.46 -3.38
C HIS A 539 3.59 45.34 -3.03
N VAL A 540 4.80 45.70 -2.64
CA VAL A 540 5.86 44.76 -2.32
C VAL A 540 6.30 44.96 -0.89
N GLU A 541 6.36 43.87 -0.12
CA GLU A 541 6.83 43.90 1.29
C GLU A 541 7.67 42.67 1.60
N LYS A 542 8.46 42.73 2.69
CA LYS A 542 9.16 41.53 3.20
C LYS A 542 8.13 40.52 3.70
N ALA A 543 8.21 39.28 3.23
CA ALA A 543 7.30 38.25 3.68
C ALA A 543 7.45 37.99 5.17
N ASN A 544 6.35 38.14 5.91
CA ASN A 544 6.29 37.80 7.34
C ASN A 544 6.14 36.29 7.49
N THR A 545 7.13 35.62 8.06
CA THR A 545 7.15 34.17 8.33
C THR A 545 6.15 33.71 9.39
N ASN A 546 5.35 34.61 9.98
CA ASN A 546 4.45 34.34 11.11
C ASN A 546 2.94 34.35 10.77
N ARG A 547 2.55 34.03 9.53
CA ARG A 547 1.14 33.67 9.25
C ARG A 547 1.09 32.30 8.56
N ARG A 548 0.68 31.28 9.37
CA ARG A 548 0.22 29.97 8.91
C ARG A 548 -1.02 30.10 8.06
#